data_e8d5619d852f8cc287ee2be7382ed567
#
_entry.id   e8d5619d852f8cc287ee2be7382ed567
#
_cell.length_a   1.000
_cell.length_b   1.000
_cell.length_c   1.000
_cell.angle_alpha   90.00
_cell.angle_beta   90.00
_cell.angle_gamma   90.00
#
_symmetry.space_group_name_H-M   'P 1'
#
loop_
_entity.id
_entity.type
_entity.pdbx_description
1 polymer ?
#
loop_
_entity_poly.entity_id
_entity_poly.type
_entity_poly.pdbx_seq_one_letter_code
_entity_poly.pdbx_strand_id
1 'polypeptide(L)'
;MKKILVLNSGSSSLKYQLFNVDGDNYEVLAKGVADRIGIHNSFVTLKIGDDKKTKEVDLPTHTEAIREVLNLLLSGPLHSMDELSAVGHRIVHGGEIFKGSAVVTEKVIEQIEDLAELAPLHNHASAAGIRAVKTILPKIPQVVVFDTAFHQTMGKEAYLYALPEEQYTKYKIRRYGFHGTSHAYVAQKAAELIGKKGKIITCHLGNGASITAVENGKCVDTSMGFTPLAGVVMGTRSGDIDPYIPLYIIKTQNKTPDEVNTLLNKQSGMLGICGFSDNRDVEVGYLKGEEKAIDAMNVYVHTLLRFIGSYIAVLGGVDAIVFTAGVGENGSIVRKLVVERLAYLGIKLNEENNNKRGQTLEISTPDSKVHVFVIPTDEELMIAKDTMKLVF
;
A
#
# COMPACT_ATOMS: atom_id res chain seq x y z
N MET A 1 -18.71 9.73 21.25
CA MET A 1 -17.39 9.77 20.59
C MET A 1 -16.62 8.49 20.89
N LYS A 2 -15.93 7.92 19.92
CA LYS A 2 -15.12 6.69 20.05
C LYS A 2 -13.68 6.99 19.69
N LYS A 3 -12.71 6.47 20.43
CA LYS A 3 -11.30 6.62 20.10
C LYS A 3 -10.76 5.32 19.52
N ILE A 4 -10.29 5.36 18.27
CA ILE A 4 -9.77 4.22 17.52
C ILE A 4 -8.28 4.40 17.31
N LEU A 5 -7.49 3.46 17.80
CA LEU A 5 -6.05 3.39 17.54
C LEU A 5 -5.82 2.48 16.33
N VAL A 6 -5.14 3.00 15.31
CA VAL A 6 -4.71 2.22 14.15
C VAL A 6 -3.22 1.93 14.26
N LEU A 7 -2.83 0.68 14.06
CA LEU A 7 -1.46 0.19 14.12
C LEU A 7 -1.05 -0.48 12.80
N ASN A 8 0.14 -0.14 12.33
CA ASN A 8 0.75 -0.73 11.14
C ASN A 8 2.15 -1.22 11.53
N SER A 9 2.24 -2.52 11.84
CA SER A 9 3.46 -3.18 12.29
C SER A 9 4.31 -3.65 11.11
N GLY A 10 5.50 -3.07 10.95
CA GLY A 10 6.56 -3.57 10.08
C GLY A 10 7.56 -4.43 10.84
N SER A 11 8.57 -4.98 10.15
CA SER A 11 9.61 -5.83 10.77
C SER A 11 10.42 -5.11 11.86
N SER A 12 10.73 -3.84 11.67
CA SER A 12 11.51 -3.02 12.60
C SER A 12 10.87 -1.66 12.91
N SER A 13 9.58 -1.48 12.59
CA SER A 13 8.86 -0.23 12.84
C SER A 13 7.39 -0.48 13.13
N LEU A 14 6.78 0.44 13.88
CA LEU A 14 5.35 0.46 14.17
C LEU A 14 4.84 1.88 13.94
N LYS A 15 4.09 2.10 12.86
CA LYS A 15 3.38 3.36 12.64
C LYS A 15 2.04 3.31 13.34
N TYR A 16 1.58 4.44 13.86
CA TYR A 16 0.29 4.52 14.54
C TYR A 16 -0.44 5.83 14.29
N GLN A 17 -1.75 5.77 14.39
CA GLN A 17 -2.62 6.94 14.32
C GLN A 17 -3.83 6.75 15.24
N LEU A 18 -4.15 7.78 16.04
CA LEU A 18 -5.29 7.80 16.93
C LEU A 18 -6.37 8.70 16.34
N PHE A 19 -7.55 8.14 16.14
CA PHE A 19 -8.74 8.85 15.66
C PHE A 19 -9.74 9.11 16.80
N ASN A 20 -10.35 10.28 16.78
CA ASN A 20 -11.61 10.56 17.48
C ASN A 20 -12.74 10.45 16.45
N VAL A 21 -13.73 9.61 16.74
CA VAL A 21 -14.81 9.30 15.81
C VAL A 21 -16.14 9.75 16.39
N ASP A 22 -16.85 10.59 15.63
CA ASP A 22 -18.19 11.08 15.95
C ASP A 22 -19.08 10.98 14.69
N GLY A 23 -19.91 9.94 14.64
CA GLY A 23 -20.66 9.58 13.44
C GLY A 23 -19.70 9.28 12.27
N ASP A 24 -19.86 10.02 11.17
CA ASP A 24 -19.01 9.89 9.97
C ASP A 24 -17.76 10.78 10.00
N ASN A 25 -17.56 11.55 11.07
CA ASN A 25 -16.40 12.41 11.25
C ASN A 25 -15.26 11.65 11.94
N TYR A 26 -14.10 11.59 11.30
CA TYR A 26 -12.86 10.96 11.79
C TYR A 26 -11.78 12.02 11.92
N GLU A 27 -11.54 12.48 13.14
CA GLU A 27 -10.51 13.47 13.45
C GLU A 27 -9.24 12.78 13.92
N VAL A 28 -8.10 13.13 13.34
CA VAL A 28 -6.79 12.63 13.78
C VAL A 28 -6.35 13.39 15.02
N LEU A 29 -6.36 12.74 16.18
CA LEU A 29 -5.88 13.31 17.43
C LEU A 29 -4.34 13.28 17.53
N ALA A 30 -3.73 12.19 17.07
CA ALA A 30 -2.29 12.01 17.12
C ALA A 30 -1.82 10.97 16.10
N LYS A 31 -0.57 11.07 15.69
CA LYS A 31 0.11 10.06 14.88
C LYS A 31 1.60 9.99 15.22
N GLY A 32 2.25 8.90 14.87
CA GLY A 32 3.67 8.73 15.11
C GLY A 32 4.24 7.41 14.61
N VAL A 33 5.47 7.16 15.00
CA VAL A 33 6.18 5.94 14.68
C VAL A 33 7.06 5.53 15.86
N ALA A 34 7.08 4.23 16.16
CA ALA A 34 8.18 3.59 16.87
C ALA A 34 9.09 2.97 15.81
N ASP A 35 10.35 3.29 15.82
CA ASP A 35 11.29 2.91 14.75
C ASP A 35 12.54 2.24 15.32
N ARG A 36 13.20 1.43 14.47
CA ARG A 36 14.39 0.64 14.83
C ARG A 36 14.12 -0.37 15.94
N ILE A 37 12.93 -0.97 15.95
CA ILE A 37 12.55 -2.03 16.90
C ILE A 37 13.50 -3.22 16.72
N GLY A 38 14.11 -3.70 17.81
CA GLY A 38 15.13 -4.75 17.81
C GLY A 38 16.51 -4.30 17.31
N ILE A 39 16.71 -3.00 17.11
CA ILE A 39 17.95 -2.40 16.59
C ILE A 39 18.40 -1.28 17.54
N HIS A 40 19.71 -0.98 17.56
CA HIS A 40 20.24 0.13 18.38
C HIS A 40 19.69 1.51 17.93
N ASN A 41 19.65 2.45 18.88
CA ASN A 41 19.17 3.82 18.70
C ASN A 41 17.69 3.86 18.26
N SER A 42 16.87 3.02 18.86
CA SER A 42 15.44 3.04 18.66
C SER A 42 14.79 4.27 19.30
N PHE A 43 13.65 4.68 18.75
CA PHE A 43 12.95 5.87 19.22
C PHE A 43 11.45 5.78 18.94
N VAL A 44 10.67 6.57 19.68
CA VAL A 44 9.23 6.75 19.44
C VAL A 44 8.94 8.23 19.19
N THR A 45 8.08 8.52 18.23
CA THR A 45 7.60 9.87 17.94
C THR A 45 6.12 10.01 18.22
N LEU A 46 5.69 11.19 18.65
CA LEU A 46 4.29 11.61 18.77
C LEU A 46 4.12 12.94 18.06
N LYS A 47 3.15 13.02 17.14
CA LYS A 47 2.77 14.26 16.49
C LYS A 47 1.30 14.56 16.79
N ILE A 48 1.02 15.77 17.34
CA ILE A 48 -0.30 16.32 17.61
C ILE A 48 -0.39 17.68 16.89
N GLY A 49 -1.24 17.77 15.87
CA GLY A 49 -1.23 18.95 14.99
C GLY A 49 0.15 19.13 14.35
N ASP A 50 0.78 20.28 14.59
CA ASP A 50 2.14 20.58 14.11
C ASP A 50 3.25 20.25 15.11
N ASP A 51 2.89 19.99 16.37
CA ASP A 51 3.85 19.66 17.42
C ASP A 51 4.33 18.22 17.28
N LYS A 52 5.65 18.03 17.19
CA LYS A 52 6.31 16.73 17.14
C LYS A 52 7.27 16.55 18.32
N LYS A 53 7.07 15.48 19.07
CA LYS A 53 7.98 15.01 20.13
C LYS A 53 8.67 13.74 19.68
N THR A 54 9.94 13.58 20.00
CA THR A 54 10.72 12.35 19.79
C THR A 54 11.32 11.93 21.11
N LYS A 55 11.20 10.64 21.44
CA LYS A 55 11.80 10.04 22.65
C LYS A 55 12.68 8.89 22.21
N GLU A 56 13.98 8.98 22.47
CA GLU A 56 14.89 7.86 22.35
C GLU A 56 14.62 6.89 23.50
N VAL A 57 14.43 5.64 23.18
CA VAL A 57 14.10 4.56 24.14
C VAL A 57 14.43 3.22 23.53
N ASP A 58 14.93 2.29 24.33
CA ASP A 58 15.19 0.94 23.88
C ASP A 58 13.88 0.19 23.60
N LEU A 59 13.76 -0.35 22.38
CA LEU A 59 12.59 -1.07 21.90
C LEU A 59 13.01 -2.47 21.43
N PRO A 60 13.30 -3.38 22.34
CA PRO A 60 13.77 -4.72 21.96
C PRO A 60 12.74 -5.52 21.17
N THR A 61 11.46 -5.33 21.42
CA THR A 61 10.37 -6.01 20.71
C THR A 61 9.19 -5.07 20.38
N HIS A 62 8.24 -5.57 19.58
CA HIS A 62 6.98 -4.85 19.30
C HIS A 62 6.14 -4.63 20.57
N THR A 63 6.28 -5.47 21.59
CA THR A 63 5.57 -5.31 22.87
C THR A 63 6.00 -4.02 23.59
N GLU A 64 7.32 -3.79 23.68
CA GLU A 64 7.86 -2.56 24.27
C GLU A 64 7.49 -1.35 23.40
N ALA A 65 7.58 -1.49 22.08
CA ALA A 65 7.19 -0.42 21.16
C ALA A 65 5.72 0.00 21.35
N ILE A 66 4.78 -0.94 21.43
CA ILE A 66 3.37 -0.66 21.69
C ILE A 66 3.18 -0.02 23.05
N ARG A 67 3.87 -0.54 24.10
CA ARG A 67 3.79 0.04 25.45
C ARG A 67 4.25 1.50 25.46
N GLU A 68 5.35 1.81 24.79
CA GLU A 68 5.86 3.18 24.70
C GLU A 68 4.94 4.10 23.87
N VAL A 69 4.36 3.59 22.78
CA VAL A 69 3.32 4.32 22.04
C VAL A 69 2.14 4.68 22.93
N LEU A 70 1.62 3.72 23.70
CA LEU A 70 0.51 3.95 24.63
C LEU A 70 0.88 4.94 25.74
N ASN A 71 2.10 4.86 26.30
CA ASN A 71 2.61 5.83 27.27
C ASN A 71 2.67 7.26 26.69
N LEU A 72 3.11 7.42 25.43
CA LEU A 72 3.11 8.72 24.78
C LEU A 72 1.69 9.24 24.54
N LEU A 73 0.76 8.37 24.15
CA LEU A 73 -0.64 8.77 23.99
C LEU A 73 -1.27 9.22 25.30
N LEU A 74 -0.94 8.59 26.44
CA LEU A 74 -1.35 9.01 27.77
C LEU A 74 -0.71 10.35 28.23
N SER A 75 0.44 10.70 27.68
CA SER A 75 1.06 12.01 27.96
C SER A 75 0.52 13.16 27.13
N GLY A 76 -0.48 12.89 26.28
CA GLY A 76 -1.06 13.87 25.35
C GLY A 76 -2.56 13.69 25.13
N PRO A 77 -2.99 12.96 24.07
CA PRO A 77 -4.39 12.97 23.63
C PRO A 77 -5.33 12.04 24.44
N LEU A 78 -4.78 11.19 25.32
CA LEU A 78 -5.55 10.30 26.20
C LEU A 78 -5.33 10.65 27.66
N HIS A 79 -6.39 10.65 28.47
CA HIS A 79 -6.28 10.77 29.92
C HIS A 79 -6.26 9.39 30.61
N SER A 80 -6.81 8.38 29.96
CA SER A 80 -6.86 6.99 30.45
C SER A 80 -6.91 6.02 29.26
N MET A 81 -6.40 4.79 29.43
CA MET A 81 -6.55 3.71 28.45
C MET A 81 -8.01 3.29 28.24
N ASP A 82 -8.89 3.52 29.21
CA ASP A 82 -10.33 3.23 29.10
C ASP A 82 -11.03 4.10 28.07
N GLU A 83 -10.39 5.17 27.58
CA GLU A 83 -10.93 5.99 26.50
C GLU A 83 -10.75 5.33 25.12
N LEU A 84 -9.84 4.36 24.98
CA LEU A 84 -9.70 3.58 23.75
C LEU A 84 -10.91 2.67 23.57
N SER A 85 -11.56 2.79 22.44
CA SER A 85 -12.78 2.04 22.12
C SER A 85 -12.47 0.77 21.32
N ALA A 86 -11.47 0.81 20.43
CA ALA A 86 -10.98 -0.34 19.66
C ALA A 86 -9.58 -0.07 19.06
N VAL A 87 -8.93 -1.15 18.59
CA VAL A 87 -7.66 -1.09 17.85
C VAL A 87 -7.83 -1.75 16.49
N GLY A 88 -7.41 -1.07 15.42
CA GLY A 88 -7.33 -1.60 14.07
C GLY A 88 -5.88 -1.92 13.70
N HIS A 89 -5.65 -3.06 13.06
CA HIS A 89 -4.32 -3.51 12.61
C HIS A 89 -4.29 -3.68 11.10
N ARG A 90 -3.25 -3.17 10.44
CA ARG A 90 -2.95 -3.52 9.07
C ARG A 90 -2.19 -4.84 9.04
N ILE A 91 -2.65 -5.76 8.19
CA ILE A 91 -2.02 -7.06 7.92
C ILE A 91 -1.72 -7.13 6.42
N VAL A 92 -0.48 -7.49 6.08
CA VAL A 92 -0.06 -7.50 4.67
C VAL A 92 -0.72 -8.62 3.90
N HIS A 93 -0.82 -9.84 4.46
CA HIS A 93 -1.30 -11.00 3.71
C HIS A 93 -2.40 -11.76 4.44
N GLY A 94 -3.59 -11.80 3.81
CA GLY A 94 -4.78 -12.53 4.32
C GLY A 94 -5.05 -13.88 3.64
N GLY A 95 -4.20 -14.28 2.67
CA GLY A 95 -4.39 -15.50 1.90
C GLY A 95 -5.72 -15.53 1.15
N GLU A 96 -6.28 -16.71 1.01
CA GLU A 96 -7.65 -16.93 0.52
C GLU A 96 -8.68 -16.98 1.66
N ILE A 97 -8.19 -16.96 2.91
CA ILE A 97 -9.02 -17.09 4.12
C ILE A 97 -9.78 -15.79 4.37
N PHE A 98 -9.08 -14.65 4.28
CA PHE A 98 -9.65 -13.35 4.62
C PHE A 98 -10.08 -12.60 3.35
N LYS A 99 -11.39 -12.55 3.13
CA LYS A 99 -12.02 -11.80 2.02
C LYS A 99 -12.48 -10.40 2.43
N GLY A 100 -12.17 -9.99 3.64
CA GLY A 100 -12.50 -8.71 4.25
C GLY A 100 -11.84 -8.58 5.60
N SER A 101 -12.10 -7.48 6.29
CA SER A 101 -11.62 -7.22 7.64
C SER A 101 -12.31 -8.14 8.65
N ALA A 102 -11.65 -8.47 9.75
CA ALA A 102 -12.15 -9.40 10.75
C ALA A 102 -11.89 -8.94 12.19
N VAL A 103 -12.81 -9.25 13.10
CA VAL A 103 -12.60 -9.07 14.55
C VAL A 103 -11.59 -10.11 15.01
N VAL A 104 -10.61 -9.69 15.80
CA VAL A 104 -9.55 -10.55 16.31
C VAL A 104 -10.09 -11.56 17.31
N THR A 105 -9.82 -12.83 17.03
CA THR A 105 -10.00 -13.99 17.93
C THR A 105 -8.71 -14.78 17.97
N GLU A 106 -8.54 -15.75 18.86
CA GLU A 106 -7.36 -16.63 18.83
C GLU A 106 -7.22 -17.31 17.46
N LYS A 107 -8.33 -17.82 16.92
CA LYS A 107 -8.35 -18.45 15.60
C LYS A 107 -7.85 -17.50 14.48
N VAL A 108 -8.22 -16.22 14.53
CA VAL A 108 -7.75 -15.23 13.55
C VAL A 108 -6.24 -15.01 13.69
N ILE A 109 -5.70 -14.98 14.91
CA ILE A 109 -4.26 -14.82 15.15
C ILE A 109 -3.51 -16.04 14.61
N GLU A 110 -3.95 -17.26 14.95
CA GLU A 110 -3.38 -18.51 14.43
C GLU A 110 -3.39 -18.56 12.90
N GLN A 111 -4.49 -18.18 12.27
CA GLN A 111 -4.58 -18.11 10.80
C GLN A 111 -3.61 -17.09 10.18
N ILE A 112 -3.36 -15.95 10.84
CA ILE A 112 -2.35 -14.97 10.39
C ILE A 112 -0.94 -15.52 10.54
N GLU A 113 -0.68 -16.27 11.62
CA GLU A 113 0.60 -16.95 11.86
C GLU A 113 0.84 -18.04 10.81
N ASP A 114 -0.16 -18.87 10.51
CA ASP A 114 -0.09 -19.90 9.45
C ASP A 114 0.19 -19.30 8.05
N LEU A 115 -0.37 -18.12 7.78
CA LEU A 115 -0.12 -17.39 6.53
C LEU A 115 1.26 -16.71 6.46
N ALA A 116 2.06 -16.80 7.51
CA ALA A 116 3.41 -16.21 7.51
C ALA A 116 4.34 -16.87 6.48
N GLU A 117 4.08 -18.09 6.03
CA GLU A 117 4.81 -18.70 4.91
C GLU A 117 4.70 -17.87 3.62
N LEU A 118 3.55 -17.20 3.40
CA LEU A 118 3.31 -16.33 2.24
C LEU A 118 3.91 -14.92 2.42
N ALA A 119 4.10 -14.46 3.65
CA ALA A 119 4.63 -13.13 3.97
C ALA A 119 5.46 -13.14 5.26
N PRO A 120 6.61 -13.87 5.30
CA PRO A 120 7.32 -14.15 6.55
C PRO A 120 7.82 -12.90 7.28
N LEU A 121 8.24 -11.87 6.55
CA LEU A 121 8.76 -10.63 7.14
C LEU A 121 7.66 -9.73 7.74
N HIS A 122 6.40 -9.94 7.38
CA HIS A 122 5.30 -9.03 7.73
C HIS A 122 4.30 -9.68 8.68
N ASN A 123 3.79 -10.86 8.36
CA ASN A 123 2.71 -11.49 9.14
C ASN A 123 3.17 -11.86 10.56
N HIS A 124 4.41 -12.33 10.76
CA HIS A 124 4.94 -12.57 12.11
C HIS A 124 4.98 -11.29 12.96
N ALA A 125 5.47 -10.17 12.38
CA ALA A 125 5.50 -8.90 13.10
C ALA A 125 4.08 -8.40 13.43
N SER A 126 3.14 -8.56 12.49
CA SER A 126 1.74 -8.20 12.70
C SER A 126 1.08 -9.05 13.81
N ALA A 127 1.26 -10.36 13.79
CA ALA A 127 0.74 -11.25 14.83
C ALA A 127 1.32 -10.92 16.23
N ALA A 128 2.63 -10.63 16.29
CA ALA A 128 3.27 -10.18 17.53
C ALA A 128 2.66 -8.87 18.04
N GLY A 129 2.39 -7.92 17.16
CA GLY A 129 1.70 -6.66 17.48
C GLY A 129 0.29 -6.89 18.04
N ILE A 130 -0.50 -7.76 17.43
CA ILE A 130 -1.85 -8.12 17.91
C ILE A 130 -1.79 -8.77 19.30
N ARG A 131 -0.88 -9.74 19.50
CA ARG A 131 -0.70 -10.39 20.80
C ARG A 131 -0.23 -9.42 21.88
N ALA A 132 0.65 -8.47 21.54
CA ALA A 132 1.10 -7.43 22.45
C ALA A 132 -0.07 -6.52 22.90
N VAL A 133 -0.91 -6.05 21.96
CA VAL A 133 -2.11 -5.28 22.29
C VAL A 133 -3.05 -6.11 23.17
N LYS A 134 -3.27 -7.39 22.86
CA LYS A 134 -4.13 -8.27 23.65
C LYS A 134 -3.64 -8.44 25.10
N THR A 135 -2.32 -8.48 25.27
CA THR A 135 -1.70 -8.58 26.61
C THR A 135 -1.82 -7.28 27.41
N ILE A 136 -1.62 -6.13 26.76
CA ILE A 136 -1.61 -4.81 27.43
C ILE A 136 -3.04 -4.28 27.63
N LEU A 137 -3.92 -4.52 26.65
CA LEU A 137 -5.30 -4.02 26.59
C LEU A 137 -6.29 -5.18 26.41
N PRO A 138 -6.43 -6.11 27.38
CA PRO A 138 -7.16 -7.38 27.18
C PRO A 138 -8.66 -7.22 26.95
N LYS A 139 -9.25 -6.07 27.29
CA LYS A 139 -10.69 -5.78 27.15
C LYS A 139 -11.02 -4.99 25.88
N ILE A 140 -10.01 -4.44 25.20
CA ILE A 140 -10.22 -3.61 24.01
C ILE A 140 -10.39 -4.50 22.77
N PRO A 141 -11.50 -4.39 22.03
CA PRO A 141 -11.68 -5.15 20.81
C PRO A 141 -10.67 -4.73 19.75
N GLN A 142 -10.21 -5.70 18.98
CA GLN A 142 -9.23 -5.50 17.91
C GLN A 142 -9.81 -5.97 16.57
N VAL A 143 -9.44 -5.31 15.49
CA VAL A 143 -9.83 -5.64 14.12
C VAL A 143 -8.58 -5.72 13.25
N VAL A 144 -8.54 -6.67 12.34
CA VAL A 144 -7.48 -6.82 11.33
C VAL A 144 -8.02 -6.48 9.95
N VAL A 145 -7.24 -5.72 9.19
CA VAL A 145 -7.54 -5.27 7.82
C VAL A 145 -6.39 -5.72 6.91
N PHE A 146 -6.72 -6.42 5.83
CA PHE A 146 -5.73 -7.11 5.00
C PHE A 146 -5.51 -6.38 3.67
N ASP A 147 -4.26 -6.14 3.30
CA ASP A 147 -3.89 -5.54 2.01
C ASP A 147 -4.38 -6.36 0.81
N THR A 148 -4.50 -7.69 0.98
CA THR A 148 -4.92 -8.61 -0.08
C THR A 148 -6.45 -8.76 -0.19
N ALA A 149 -7.22 -8.31 0.80
CA ALA A 149 -8.66 -8.60 0.88
C ALA A 149 -9.46 -7.97 -0.27
N PHE A 150 -9.16 -6.74 -0.66
CA PHE A 150 -9.83 -6.05 -1.77
C PHE A 150 -9.70 -6.80 -3.10
N HIS A 151 -8.59 -7.50 -3.29
CA HIS A 151 -8.27 -8.25 -4.50
C HIS A 151 -8.90 -9.65 -4.55
N GLN A 152 -9.57 -10.11 -3.46
CA GLN A 152 -10.21 -11.42 -3.42
C GLN A 152 -11.48 -11.52 -4.30
N THR A 153 -11.89 -10.41 -4.94
CA THR A 153 -12.99 -10.39 -5.91
C THR A 153 -12.55 -10.73 -7.34
N MET A 154 -11.25 -10.89 -7.61
CA MET A 154 -10.72 -11.32 -8.91
C MET A 154 -11.26 -12.68 -9.32
N GLY A 155 -11.62 -12.85 -10.61
CA GLY A 155 -11.98 -14.13 -11.20
C GLY A 155 -10.76 -15.06 -11.37
N LYS A 156 -11.01 -16.34 -11.61
CA LYS A 156 -9.95 -17.35 -11.80
C LYS A 156 -9.00 -17.01 -12.93
N GLU A 157 -9.52 -16.41 -14.00
CA GLU A 157 -8.77 -15.96 -15.18
C GLU A 157 -7.73 -14.86 -14.84
N ALA A 158 -7.95 -14.10 -13.77
CA ALA A 158 -7.04 -13.04 -13.34
C ALA A 158 -6.06 -13.52 -12.27
N TYR A 159 -6.47 -14.41 -11.35
CA TYR A 159 -5.61 -14.81 -10.25
C TYR A 159 -4.79 -16.09 -10.49
N LEU A 160 -5.19 -16.99 -11.40
CA LEU A 160 -4.41 -18.19 -11.68
C LEU A 160 -3.20 -17.89 -12.56
N TYR A 161 -2.08 -18.47 -12.21
CA TYR A 161 -0.93 -18.54 -13.11
C TYR A 161 -1.06 -19.81 -13.99
N ALA A 162 -0.56 -19.75 -15.21
CA ALA A 162 -0.52 -20.88 -16.14
C ALA A 162 0.58 -21.88 -15.73
N LEU A 163 0.43 -22.46 -14.56
CA LEU A 163 1.30 -23.45 -13.95
C LEU A 163 0.49 -24.74 -13.71
N PRO A 164 1.14 -25.90 -13.48
CA PRO A 164 0.44 -27.12 -13.07
C PRO A 164 -0.50 -26.86 -11.89
N GLU A 165 -1.71 -27.45 -11.93
CA GLU A 165 -2.79 -27.21 -10.96
C GLU A 165 -2.32 -27.42 -9.49
N GLU A 166 -1.40 -28.36 -9.27
CA GLU A 166 -0.82 -28.62 -7.95
C GLU A 166 -0.19 -27.37 -7.33
N GLN A 167 0.39 -26.47 -8.13
CA GLN A 167 1.01 -25.24 -7.62
C GLN A 167 -0.03 -24.33 -6.96
N TYR A 168 -1.24 -24.30 -7.46
CA TYR A 168 -2.33 -23.58 -6.82
C TYR A 168 -2.98 -24.39 -5.70
N THR A 169 -3.39 -25.61 -5.96
CA THR A 169 -4.22 -26.39 -5.02
C THR A 169 -3.47 -26.73 -3.73
N LYS A 170 -2.18 -27.09 -3.84
CA LYS A 170 -1.33 -27.48 -2.71
C LYS A 170 -0.54 -26.32 -2.14
N TYR A 171 0.15 -25.55 -3.00
CA TYR A 171 1.10 -24.51 -2.56
C TYR A 171 0.50 -23.11 -2.57
N LYS A 172 -0.77 -22.94 -2.93
CA LYS A 172 -1.50 -21.67 -2.95
C LYS A 172 -0.84 -20.58 -3.80
N ILE A 173 -0.08 -21.00 -4.83
CA ILE A 173 0.57 -20.09 -5.76
C ILE A 173 -0.49 -19.52 -6.71
N ARG A 174 -0.83 -18.26 -6.47
CA ARG A 174 -1.78 -17.47 -7.27
C ARG A 174 -1.44 -15.98 -7.14
N ARG A 175 -2.08 -15.14 -7.96
CA ARG A 175 -2.08 -13.69 -7.74
C ARG A 175 -2.92 -13.36 -6.52
N TYR A 176 -2.35 -12.62 -5.57
CA TYR A 176 -3.05 -12.07 -4.41
C TYR A 176 -3.29 -10.56 -4.54
N GLY A 177 -2.28 -9.81 -4.98
CA GLY A 177 -2.31 -8.36 -5.01
C GLY A 177 -2.11 -7.74 -3.62
N PHE A 178 -1.68 -6.48 -3.59
CA PHE A 178 -1.37 -5.75 -2.35
C PHE A 178 -1.83 -4.31 -2.47
N HIS A 179 -1.64 -3.49 -1.43
CA HIS A 179 -2.18 -2.12 -1.33
C HIS A 179 -3.71 -2.06 -1.46
N GLY A 180 -4.41 -3.14 -1.15
CA GLY A 180 -5.85 -3.26 -1.37
C GLY A 180 -6.65 -2.22 -0.62
N THR A 181 -6.25 -1.86 0.60
CA THR A 181 -6.88 -0.80 1.40
C THR A 181 -6.81 0.55 0.70
N SER A 182 -5.64 0.89 0.13
CA SER A 182 -5.46 2.11 -0.67
C SER A 182 -6.29 2.08 -1.95
N HIS A 183 -6.21 1.00 -2.73
CA HIS A 183 -6.99 0.85 -3.97
C HIS A 183 -8.49 0.95 -3.73
N ALA A 184 -9.00 0.32 -2.68
CA ALA A 184 -10.41 0.40 -2.29
C ALA A 184 -10.82 1.84 -1.96
N TYR A 185 -10.02 2.53 -1.14
CA TYR A 185 -10.28 3.91 -0.74
C TYR A 185 -10.37 4.86 -1.92
N VAL A 186 -9.32 4.89 -2.77
CA VAL A 186 -9.28 5.85 -3.87
C VAL A 186 -10.27 5.51 -4.99
N ALA A 187 -10.57 4.21 -5.20
CA ALA A 187 -11.62 3.80 -6.14
C ALA A 187 -13.02 4.23 -5.68
N GLN A 188 -13.31 4.10 -4.37
CA GLN A 188 -14.55 4.60 -3.79
C GLN A 188 -14.66 6.12 -3.94
N LYS A 189 -13.60 6.86 -3.64
CA LYS A 189 -13.57 8.32 -3.78
C LYS A 189 -13.74 8.76 -5.23
N ALA A 190 -13.11 8.10 -6.18
CA ALA A 190 -13.30 8.39 -7.60
C ALA A 190 -14.74 8.10 -8.03
N ALA A 191 -15.35 7.01 -7.58
CA ALA A 191 -16.74 6.67 -7.87
C ALA A 191 -17.72 7.74 -7.33
N GLU A 192 -17.46 8.28 -6.12
CA GLU A 192 -18.21 9.41 -5.56
C GLU A 192 -18.07 10.67 -6.45
N LEU A 193 -16.86 10.99 -6.91
CA LEU A 193 -16.58 12.17 -7.74
C LEU A 193 -17.23 12.09 -9.13
N ILE A 194 -17.23 10.92 -9.78
CA ILE A 194 -17.87 10.73 -11.09
C ILE A 194 -19.38 10.43 -10.98
N GLY A 195 -19.91 10.29 -9.76
CA GLY A 195 -21.35 10.05 -9.50
C GLY A 195 -21.84 8.66 -9.91
N LYS A 196 -20.96 7.68 -10.13
CA LYS A 196 -21.31 6.31 -10.48
C LYS A 196 -20.23 5.30 -10.07
N LYS A 197 -20.66 4.05 -9.83
CA LYS A 197 -19.73 2.92 -9.77
C LYS A 197 -19.33 2.58 -11.21
N GLY A 198 -18.13 2.97 -11.62
CA GLY A 198 -17.66 2.84 -12.98
C GLY A 198 -16.50 1.88 -13.14
N LYS A 199 -15.85 1.97 -14.30
CA LYS A 199 -14.60 1.31 -14.65
C LYS A 199 -13.45 2.23 -14.29
N ILE A 200 -12.74 1.90 -13.21
CA ILE A 200 -11.73 2.76 -12.61
C ILE A 200 -10.38 2.03 -12.59
N ILE A 201 -9.33 2.71 -13.02
CA ILE A 201 -7.95 2.22 -12.86
C ILE A 201 -7.29 3.05 -11.78
N THR A 202 -6.82 2.39 -10.72
CA THR A 202 -6.14 3.05 -9.61
C THR A 202 -4.64 2.75 -9.64
N CYS A 203 -3.82 3.79 -9.63
CA CYS A 203 -2.36 3.74 -9.68
C CYS A 203 -1.79 4.17 -8.33
N HIS A 204 -1.55 3.22 -7.43
CA HIS A 204 -0.84 3.45 -6.18
C HIS A 204 0.65 3.46 -6.47
N LEU A 205 1.24 4.65 -6.56
CA LEU A 205 2.64 4.85 -6.95
C LEU A 205 3.42 5.43 -5.77
N GLY A 206 3.99 4.55 -4.95
CA GLY A 206 4.91 4.87 -3.88
C GLY A 206 6.31 4.32 -4.17
N ASN A 207 7.10 4.08 -3.13
CA ASN A 207 8.35 3.30 -3.28
C ASN A 207 8.04 1.85 -3.67
N GLY A 208 6.96 1.25 -3.10
CA GLY A 208 6.25 0.12 -3.69
C GLY A 208 5.11 0.67 -4.57
N ALA A 209 4.84 0.04 -5.71
CA ALA A 209 3.82 0.51 -6.63
C ALA A 209 2.97 -0.63 -7.18
N SER A 210 1.68 -0.35 -7.37
CA SER A 210 0.74 -1.27 -8.01
C SER A 210 -0.36 -0.52 -8.75
N ILE A 211 -0.92 -1.18 -9.76
CA ILE A 211 -2.05 -0.69 -10.52
C ILE A 211 -3.17 -1.73 -10.41
N THR A 212 -4.40 -1.28 -10.24
CA THR A 212 -5.56 -2.15 -10.06
C THR A 212 -6.70 -1.72 -10.99
N ALA A 213 -7.29 -2.69 -11.66
CA ALA A 213 -8.52 -2.54 -12.43
C ALA A 213 -9.72 -2.77 -11.50
N VAL A 214 -10.61 -1.80 -11.44
CA VAL A 214 -11.81 -1.82 -10.58
C VAL A 214 -13.04 -1.67 -11.44
N GLU A 215 -13.97 -2.59 -11.35
CA GLU A 215 -15.28 -2.51 -11.98
C GLU A 215 -16.38 -2.57 -10.92
N ASN A 216 -17.24 -1.56 -10.93
CA ASN A 216 -18.37 -1.46 -9.99
C ASN A 216 -17.98 -1.59 -8.51
N GLY A 217 -16.78 -1.08 -8.13
CA GLY A 217 -16.24 -1.12 -6.78
C GLY A 217 -15.58 -2.45 -6.38
N LYS A 218 -15.37 -3.37 -7.35
CA LYS A 218 -14.69 -4.65 -7.14
C LYS A 218 -13.39 -4.71 -7.94
N CYS A 219 -12.34 -5.22 -7.35
CA CYS A 219 -11.10 -5.51 -8.08
C CYS A 219 -11.35 -6.64 -9.07
N VAL A 220 -10.98 -6.45 -10.34
CA VAL A 220 -11.04 -7.46 -11.40
C VAL A 220 -9.65 -7.93 -11.81
N ASP A 221 -8.62 -7.10 -11.66
CA ASP A 221 -7.21 -7.46 -11.85
C ASP A 221 -6.29 -6.48 -11.10
N THR A 222 -5.07 -6.91 -10.80
CA THR A 222 -4.06 -6.07 -10.15
C THR A 222 -2.65 -6.47 -10.56
N SER A 223 -1.71 -5.51 -10.56
CA SER A 223 -0.37 -5.71 -11.09
C SER A 223 0.56 -6.52 -10.18
N MET A 224 0.47 -6.37 -8.85
CA MET A 224 1.23 -7.22 -7.94
C MET A 224 0.69 -8.65 -7.97
N GLY A 225 1.58 -9.64 -7.83
CA GLY A 225 1.30 -11.03 -8.06
C GLY A 225 1.14 -11.85 -6.79
N PHE A 226 1.81 -13.01 -6.80
CA PHE A 226 2.00 -13.87 -5.63
C PHE A 226 2.72 -13.13 -4.51
N THR A 227 3.66 -12.27 -4.87
CA THR A 227 4.41 -11.39 -3.96
C THR A 227 4.30 -9.93 -4.42
N PRO A 228 4.69 -8.94 -3.58
CA PRO A 228 4.76 -7.54 -3.97
C PRO A 228 5.91 -7.20 -4.95
N LEU A 229 6.62 -8.19 -5.49
CA LEU A 229 7.71 -7.99 -6.45
C LEU A 229 7.21 -7.79 -7.88
N ALA A 230 6.17 -8.55 -8.28
CA ALA A 230 5.61 -8.51 -9.62
C ALA A 230 4.92 -7.17 -9.92
N GLY A 231 4.74 -6.90 -11.20
CA GLY A 231 4.00 -5.74 -11.69
C GLY A 231 4.89 -4.65 -12.26
N VAL A 232 4.59 -3.41 -11.92
CA VAL A 232 5.32 -2.23 -12.41
C VAL A 232 6.70 -2.12 -11.77
N VAL A 233 7.63 -1.46 -12.45
CA VAL A 233 8.93 -1.07 -11.88
C VAL A 233 8.68 -0.19 -10.64
N MET A 234 9.51 -0.35 -9.60
CA MET A 234 9.39 0.35 -8.33
C MET A 234 10.73 1.03 -7.97
N GLY A 235 10.80 1.68 -6.83
CA GLY A 235 12.03 2.34 -6.39
C GLY A 235 13.24 1.39 -6.34
N THR A 236 13.08 0.20 -5.76
CA THR A 236 14.14 -0.81 -5.60
C THR A 236 13.80 -2.19 -6.13
N ARG A 237 12.55 -2.43 -6.54
CA ARG A 237 12.07 -3.72 -7.05
C ARG A 237 11.98 -3.69 -8.56
N SER A 238 12.34 -4.82 -9.18
CA SER A 238 12.37 -4.94 -10.64
C SER A 238 11.00 -4.80 -11.31
N GLY A 239 9.92 -5.17 -10.63
CA GLY A 239 8.65 -5.45 -11.31
C GLY A 239 8.77 -6.72 -12.17
N ASP A 240 7.91 -6.82 -13.18
CA ASP A 240 7.87 -7.96 -14.08
C ASP A 240 9.16 -8.07 -14.91
N ILE A 241 9.74 -9.26 -14.88
CA ILE A 241 10.88 -9.67 -15.72
C ILE A 241 10.59 -11.03 -16.34
N ASP A 242 11.36 -11.43 -17.33
CA ASP A 242 11.32 -12.81 -17.84
C ASP A 242 11.63 -13.78 -16.68
N PRO A 243 10.77 -14.78 -16.43
CA PRO A 243 10.93 -15.74 -15.34
C PRO A 243 12.21 -16.58 -15.44
N TYR A 244 12.86 -16.63 -16.61
CA TYR A 244 14.15 -17.32 -16.78
C TYR A 244 15.33 -16.49 -16.27
N ILE A 245 15.22 -15.16 -16.17
CA ILE A 245 16.33 -14.28 -15.72
C ILE A 245 16.86 -14.69 -14.34
N PRO A 246 16.04 -14.94 -13.29
CA PRO A 246 16.53 -15.40 -11.99
C PRO A 246 17.37 -16.68 -12.09
N LEU A 247 16.90 -17.66 -12.86
CA LEU A 247 17.60 -18.92 -13.08
C LEU A 247 18.92 -18.72 -13.82
N TYR A 248 18.93 -17.83 -14.82
CA TYR A 248 20.13 -17.48 -15.56
C TYR A 248 21.19 -16.83 -14.66
N ILE A 249 20.79 -15.89 -13.79
CA ILE A 249 21.68 -15.22 -12.83
C ILE A 249 22.29 -16.23 -11.85
N ILE A 250 21.45 -17.12 -11.27
CA ILE A 250 21.92 -18.19 -10.37
C ILE A 250 23.00 -19.02 -11.05
N LYS A 251 22.71 -19.47 -12.28
CA LYS A 251 23.61 -20.36 -13.03
C LYS A 251 24.92 -19.69 -13.50
N THR A 252 24.84 -18.45 -13.99
CA THR A 252 25.99 -17.79 -14.65
C THR A 252 26.82 -16.93 -13.71
N GLN A 253 26.22 -16.43 -12.61
CA GLN A 253 26.91 -15.56 -11.65
C GLN A 253 27.18 -16.25 -10.31
N ASN A 254 26.87 -17.56 -10.20
CA ASN A 254 27.04 -18.37 -8.99
C ASN A 254 26.39 -17.76 -7.74
N LYS A 255 25.22 -17.12 -7.92
CA LYS A 255 24.43 -16.53 -6.84
C LYS A 255 23.47 -17.54 -6.22
N THR A 256 23.25 -17.42 -4.94
CA THR A 256 22.20 -18.18 -4.24
C THR A 256 20.80 -17.60 -4.56
N PRO A 257 19.72 -18.38 -4.38
CA PRO A 257 18.35 -17.87 -4.48
C PRO A 257 18.10 -16.62 -3.62
N ASP A 258 18.63 -16.56 -2.40
CA ASP A 258 18.47 -15.42 -1.49
C ASP A 258 19.18 -14.15 -1.97
N GLU A 259 20.37 -14.31 -2.57
CA GLU A 259 21.07 -13.17 -3.18
C GLU A 259 20.31 -12.65 -4.40
N VAL A 260 19.70 -13.52 -5.21
CA VAL A 260 18.86 -13.11 -6.33
C VAL A 260 17.57 -12.47 -5.84
N ASN A 261 16.94 -13.01 -4.79
CA ASN A 261 15.79 -12.37 -4.15
C ASN A 261 16.14 -10.96 -3.64
N THR A 262 17.31 -10.79 -3.03
CA THR A 262 17.82 -9.48 -2.58
C THR A 262 18.06 -8.54 -3.75
N LEU A 263 18.68 -9.03 -4.83
CA LEU A 263 18.90 -8.27 -6.06
C LEU A 263 17.58 -7.71 -6.61
N LEU A 264 16.57 -8.56 -6.77
CA LEU A 264 15.30 -8.19 -7.39
C LEU A 264 14.44 -7.27 -6.50
N ASN A 265 14.52 -7.39 -5.17
CA ASN A 265 13.70 -6.62 -4.25
C ASN A 265 14.35 -5.33 -3.75
N LYS A 266 15.70 -5.28 -3.66
CA LYS A 266 16.41 -4.19 -2.97
C LYS A 266 17.45 -3.45 -3.83
N GLN A 267 17.85 -4.01 -4.99
CA GLN A 267 18.95 -3.48 -5.81
C GLN A 267 18.56 -3.25 -7.27
N SER A 268 17.28 -3.43 -7.59
CA SER A 268 16.70 -3.29 -8.93
C SER A 268 15.82 -2.05 -9.03
N GLY A 269 14.90 -2.03 -9.97
CA GLY A 269 13.98 -0.93 -10.18
C GLY A 269 14.68 0.35 -10.63
N MET A 270 14.15 1.50 -10.19
CA MET A 270 14.75 2.81 -10.48
C MET A 270 16.20 2.88 -9.98
N LEU A 271 16.45 2.37 -8.77
CA LEU A 271 17.79 2.27 -8.19
C LEU A 271 18.75 1.51 -9.11
N GLY A 272 18.33 0.37 -9.63
CA GLY A 272 19.16 -0.47 -10.51
C GLY A 272 19.49 0.21 -11.84
N ILE A 273 18.60 1.05 -12.37
CA ILE A 273 18.79 1.73 -13.67
C ILE A 273 19.63 3.00 -13.50
N CYS A 274 19.27 3.89 -12.55
CA CYS A 274 19.87 5.22 -12.46
C CYS A 274 20.61 5.52 -11.15
N GLY A 275 20.63 4.59 -10.20
CA GLY A 275 21.29 4.78 -8.90
C GLY A 275 20.44 5.51 -7.86
N PHE A 276 19.22 5.93 -8.19
CA PHE A 276 18.28 6.59 -7.28
C PHE A 276 17.02 5.74 -7.08
N SER A 277 16.62 5.54 -5.83
CA SER A 277 15.35 4.86 -5.49
C SER A 277 14.20 5.83 -5.22
N ASP A 278 14.53 7.09 -4.92
CA ASP A 278 13.54 8.15 -4.69
C ASP A 278 13.19 8.84 -6.02
N ASN A 279 11.91 8.85 -6.37
CA ASN A 279 11.46 9.46 -7.62
C ASN A 279 11.77 10.96 -7.70
N ARG A 280 11.91 11.66 -6.57
CA ARG A 280 12.28 13.09 -6.55
C ARG A 280 13.67 13.31 -7.12
N ASP A 281 14.61 12.42 -6.80
CA ASP A 281 15.98 12.49 -7.33
C ASP A 281 16.01 12.11 -8.81
N VAL A 282 15.20 11.11 -9.20
CA VAL A 282 15.03 10.72 -10.61
C VAL A 282 14.43 11.86 -11.43
N GLU A 283 13.40 12.56 -10.94
CA GLU A 283 12.82 13.73 -11.60
C GLU A 283 13.83 14.88 -11.75
N VAL A 284 14.66 15.12 -10.74
CA VAL A 284 15.75 16.13 -10.82
C VAL A 284 16.76 15.77 -11.90
N GLY A 285 17.21 14.51 -11.96
CA GLY A 285 18.11 14.04 -13.01
C GLY A 285 17.47 14.10 -14.41
N TYR A 286 16.21 13.71 -14.53
CA TYR A 286 15.44 13.79 -15.76
C TYR A 286 15.35 15.21 -16.31
N LEU A 287 15.04 16.18 -15.44
CA LEU A 287 14.97 17.61 -15.83
C LEU A 287 16.33 18.20 -16.20
N LYS A 288 17.41 17.67 -15.65
CA LYS A 288 18.80 18.06 -16.03
C LYS A 288 19.29 17.40 -17.31
N GLY A 289 18.52 16.46 -17.89
CA GLY A 289 18.93 15.71 -19.09
C GLY A 289 19.94 14.60 -18.81
N GLU A 290 20.03 14.09 -17.57
CA GLU A 290 20.91 12.97 -17.20
C GLU A 290 20.40 11.68 -17.85
N GLU A 291 21.20 11.06 -18.72
CA GLU A 291 20.82 9.91 -19.57
C GLU A 291 20.20 8.76 -18.76
N LYS A 292 20.84 8.34 -17.66
CA LYS A 292 20.33 7.25 -16.80
C LYS A 292 19.00 7.58 -16.13
N ALA A 293 18.79 8.86 -15.75
CA ALA A 293 17.51 9.28 -15.16
C ALA A 293 16.39 9.34 -16.21
N ILE A 294 16.73 9.73 -17.45
CA ILE A 294 15.81 9.67 -18.61
C ILE A 294 15.42 8.21 -18.89
N ASP A 295 16.39 7.30 -18.93
CA ASP A 295 16.13 5.87 -19.15
C ASP A 295 15.25 5.29 -18.05
N ALA A 296 15.56 5.57 -16.79
CA ALA A 296 14.76 5.11 -15.65
C ALA A 296 13.32 5.64 -15.72
N MET A 297 13.13 6.93 -16.00
CA MET A 297 11.81 7.54 -16.16
C MET A 297 11.04 6.92 -17.33
N ASN A 298 11.70 6.69 -18.47
CA ASN A 298 11.09 6.09 -19.64
C ASN A 298 10.65 4.64 -19.37
N VAL A 299 11.49 3.83 -18.75
CA VAL A 299 11.17 2.45 -18.36
C VAL A 299 10.01 2.44 -17.37
N TYR A 300 10.03 3.30 -16.37
CA TYR A 300 8.96 3.43 -15.37
C TYR A 300 7.63 3.77 -16.04
N VAL A 301 7.56 4.86 -16.78
CA VAL A 301 6.35 5.31 -17.49
C VAL A 301 5.86 4.23 -18.47
N HIS A 302 6.78 3.55 -19.18
CA HIS A 302 6.40 2.47 -20.09
C HIS A 302 5.72 1.31 -19.36
N THR A 303 6.23 0.90 -18.17
CA THR A 303 5.58 -0.17 -17.39
C THR A 303 4.21 0.26 -16.87
N LEU A 304 4.05 1.51 -16.44
CA LEU A 304 2.73 2.05 -16.05
C LEU A 304 1.73 1.96 -17.22
N LEU A 305 2.14 2.40 -18.41
CA LEU A 305 1.29 2.38 -19.61
C LEU A 305 0.90 0.96 -20.02
N ARG A 306 1.80 -0.01 -19.89
CA ARG A 306 1.50 -1.43 -20.17
C ARG A 306 0.36 -1.92 -19.29
N PHE A 307 0.40 -1.68 -17.97
CA PHE A 307 -0.65 -2.10 -17.06
C PHE A 307 -1.94 -1.29 -17.25
N ILE A 308 -1.86 0.03 -17.38
CA ILE A 308 -3.04 0.86 -17.66
C ILE A 308 -3.71 0.41 -18.96
N GLY A 309 -2.94 0.23 -20.03
CA GLY A 309 -3.46 -0.21 -21.34
C GLY A 309 -4.09 -1.60 -21.28
N SER A 310 -3.44 -2.57 -20.60
CA SER A 310 -4.01 -3.92 -20.41
C SER A 310 -5.32 -3.87 -19.61
N TYR A 311 -5.40 -3.03 -18.58
CA TYR A 311 -6.59 -2.91 -17.75
C TYR A 311 -7.74 -2.15 -18.42
N ILE A 312 -7.44 -1.21 -19.33
CA ILE A 312 -8.46 -0.64 -20.22
C ILE A 312 -9.09 -1.73 -21.09
N ALA A 313 -8.28 -2.66 -21.59
CA ALA A 313 -8.77 -3.79 -22.38
C ALA A 313 -9.56 -4.80 -21.51
N VAL A 314 -9.05 -5.16 -20.33
CA VAL A 314 -9.73 -6.06 -19.38
C VAL A 314 -11.09 -5.52 -18.97
N LEU A 315 -11.18 -4.21 -18.70
CA LEU A 315 -12.42 -3.53 -18.33
C LEU A 315 -13.35 -3.28 -19.54
N GLY A 316 -12.85 -3.38 -20.78
CA GLY A 316 -13.59 -2.97 -21.97
C GLY A 316 -13.89 -1.47 -22.00
N GLY A 317 -12.94 -0.65 -21.56
CA GLY A 317 -13.01 0.80 -21.45
C GLY A 317 -12.61 1.30 -20.05
N VAL A 318 -12.61 2.61 -19.84
CA VAL A 318 -12.29 3.25 -18.56
C VAL A 318 -13.07 4.56 -18.41
N ASP A 319 -13.62 4.78 -17.20
CA ASP A 319 -14.30 6.03 -16.84
C ASP A 319 -13.36 6.99 -16.11
N ALA A 320 -12.47 6.45 -15.26
CA ALA A 320 -11.51 7.25 -14.50
C ALA A 320 -10.17 6.53 -14.28
N ILE A 321 -9.08 7.32 -14.28
CA ILE A 321 -7.74 6.90 -13.84
C ILE A 321 -7.39 7.71 -12.60
N VAL A 322 -6.90 7.05 -11.55
CA VAL A 322 -6.57 7.67 -10.26
C VAL A 322 -5.10 7.47 -9.95
N PHE A 323 -4.39 8.56 -9.69
CA PHE A 323 -3.03 8.55 -9.17
C PHE A 323 -3.03 8.81 -7.66
N THR A 324 -2.31 7.99 -6.91
CA THR A 324 -2.25 8.07 -5.45
C THR A 324 -0.88 7.62 -4.92
N ALA A 325 -0.66 7.75 -3.61
CA ALA A 325 0.60 7.53 -2.92
C ALA A 325 1.71 8.49 -3.34
N GLY A 326 2.88 8.37 -2.72
CA GLY A 326 3.92 9.41 -2.76
C GLY A 326 4.28 9.94 -4.14
N VAL A 327 4.56 9.07 -5.10
CA VAL A 327 4.85 9.45 -6.50
C VAL A 327 3.58 9.86 -7.23
N GLY A 328 2.48 9.10 -7.07
CA GLY A 328 1.20 9.39 -7.71
C GLY A 328 0.65 10.77 -7.32
N GLU A 329 0.79 11.14 -6.05
CA GLU A 329 0.31 12.42 -5.51
C GLU A 329 1.23 13.61 -5.84
N ASN A 330 2.54 13.40 -5.89
CA ASN A 330 3.52 14.49 -5.99
C ASN A 330 4.28 14.54 -7.31
N GLY A 331 4.34 13.45 -8.08
CA GLY A 331 5.08 13.31 -9.33
C GLY A 331 4.31 13.86 -10.55
N SER A 332 4.21 15.17 -10.69
CA SER A 332 3.49 15.81 -11.81
C SER A 332 4.08 15.45 -13.17
N ILE A 333 5.39 15.21 -13.26
CA ILE A 333 6.08 14.79 -14.50
C ILE A 333 5.64 13.38 -14.89
N VAL A 334 5.63 12.44 -13.96
CA VAL A 334 5.17 11.06 -14.21
C VAL A 334 3.73 11.07 -14.71
N ARG A 335 2.83 11.77 -14.02
CA ARG A 335 1.41 11.86 -14.42
C ARG A 335 1.26 12.47 -15.81
N LYS A 336 1.97 13.55 -16.11
CA LYS A 336 1.99 14.20 -17.43
C LYS A 336 2.42 13.22 -18.51
N LEU A 337 3.57 12.56 -18.35
CA LEU A 337 4.11 11.61 -19.31
C LEU A 337 3.17 10.42 -19.58
N VAL A 338 2.47 9.95 -18.55
CA VAL A 338 1.48 8.89 -18.70
C VAL A 338 0.23 9.40 -19.44
N VAL A 339 -0.34 10.53 -19.00
CA VAL A 339 -1.60 11.06 -19.55
C VAL A 339 -1.43 11.48 -21.00
N GLU A 340 -0.33 12.14 -21.37
CA GLU A 340 -0.06 12.53 -22.76
C GLU A 340 -0.01 11.33 -23.71
N ARG A 341 0.53 10.19 -23.25
CA ARG A 341 0.56 8.97 -24.06
C ARG A 341 -0.79 8.27 -24.20
N LEU A 342 -1.77 8.65 -23.37
CA LEU A 342 -3.15 8.15 -23.43
C LEU A 342 -4.09 9.13 -24.17
N ALA A 343 -3.58 10.20 -24.78
CA ALA A 343 -4.36 11.20 -25.49
C ALA A 343 -5.21 10.61 -26.63
N TYR A 344 -4.78 9.51 -27.25
CA TYR A 344 -5.55 8.79 -28.26
C TYR A 344 -6.90 8.25 -27.76
N LEU A 345 -7.07 8.09 -26.45
CA LEU A 345 -8.35 7.75 -25.81
C LEU A 345 -9.25 8.96 -25.58
N GLY A 346 -8.81 10.13 -25.98
CA GLY A 346 -9.51 11.41 -25.76
C GLY A 346 -9.28 11.96 -24.36
N ILE A 347 -8.23 11.51 -23.66
CA ILE A 347 -7.82 12.05 -22.38
C ILE A 347 -7.06 13.36 -22.60
N LYS A 348 -7.41 14.39 -21.87
CA LYS A 348 -6.77 15.70 -21.95
C LYS A 348 -6.33 16.17 -20.57
N LEU A 349 -5.05 16.53 -20.42
CA LEU A 349 -4.48 16.98 -19.17
C LEU A 349 -4.79 18.45 -18.89
N ASN A 350 -5.15 18.78 -17.68
CA ASN A 350 -5.14 20.13 -17.13
C ASN A 350 -3.80 20.37 -16.43
N GLU A 351 -2.89 21.06 -17.11
CA GLU A 351 -1.52 21.33 -16.63
C GLU A 351 -1.48 22.10 -15.30
N GLU A 352 -2.38 23.08 -15.12
CA GLU A 352 -2.44 23.87 -13.89
C GLU A 352 -2.78 22.98 -12.70
N ASN A 353 -3.83 22.16 -12.82
CA ASN A 353 -4.24 21.25 -11.76
C ASN A 353 -3.22 20.13 -11.53
N ASN A 354 -2.55 19.64 -12.58
CA ASN A 354 -1.52 18.62 -12.46
C ASN A 354 -0.33 19.07 -11.61
N ASN A 355 -0.06 20.36 -11.53
CA ASN A 355 1.05 20.91 -10.73
C ASN A 355 0.67 21.19 -9.26
N LYS A 356 -0.60 21.11 -8.89
CA LYS A 356 -1.05 21.26 -7.50
C LYS A 356 -0.81 19.97 -6.69
N ARG A 357 -0.66 20.10 -5.37
CA ARG A 357 -0.33 18.98 -4.46
C ARG A 357 -1.19 19.01 -3.20
N GLY A 358 -1.24 17.88 -2.49
CA GLY A 358 -1.79 17.78 -1.13
C GLY A 358 -3.31 17.83 -1.03
N GLN A 359 -4.03 17.63 -2.12
CA GLN A 359 -5.49 17.63 -2.12
C GLN A 359 -6.06 16.72 -3.21
N THR A 360 -7.33 16.34 -3.06
CA THR A 360 -8.07 15.65 -4.11
C THR A 360 -8.34 16.63 -5.25
N LEU A 361 -7.91 16.28 -6.46
CA LEU A 361 -8.04 17.12 -7.67
C LEU A 361 -8.35 16.28 -8.88
N GLU A 362 -9.22 16.82 -9.75
CA GLU A 362 -9.30 16.38 -11.13
C GLU A 362 -8.22 17.10 -11.94
N ILE A 363 -7.37 16.32 -12.60
CA ILE A 363 -6.28 16.81 -13.46
C ILE A 363 -6.56 16.60 -14.95
N SER A 364 -7.77 16.15 -15.31
CA SER A 364 -8.28 16.18 -16.69
C SER A 364 -9.04 17.47 -16.97
N THR A 365 -9.11 17.86 -18.25
CA THR A 365 -9.94 19.00 -18.68
C THR A 365 -11.41 18.62 -18.69
N PRO A 366 -12.36 19.59 -18.61
CA PRO A 366 -13.80 19.28 -18.63
C PRO A 366 -14.30 18.58 -19.91
N ASP A 367 -13.58 18.69 -21.02
CA ASP A 367 -13.88 18.03 -22.29
C ASP A 367 -13.09 16.72 -22.51
N SER A 368 -12.40 16.24 -21.49
CA SER A 368 -11.74 14.93 -21.49
C SER A 368 -12.79 13.82 -21.48
N LYS A 369 -12.58 12.76 -22.27
CA LYS A 369 -13.48 11.60 -22.30
C LYS A 369 -13.33 10.67 -21.10
N VAL A 370 -12.21 10.73 -20.42
CA VAL A 370 -11.90 9.95 -19.23
C VAL A 370 -11.46 10.91 -18.15
N HIS A 371 -11.99 10.75 -16.95
CA HIS A 371 -11.58 11.52 -15.79
C HIS A 371 -10.20 11.08 -15.31
N VAL A 372 -9.35 12.02 -14.94
CA VAL A 372 -8.06 11.72 -14.31
C VAL A 372 -7.97 12.46 -13.00
N PHE A 373 -7.77 11.72 -11.92
CA PHE A 373 -7.73 12.28 -10.57
C PHE A 373 -6.37 12.06 -9.91
N VAL A 374 -6.01 12.99 -9.03
CA VAL A 374 -5.07 12.79 -7.94
C VAL A 374 -5.90 12.70 -6.67
N ILE A 375 -5.82 11.59 -5.96
CA ILE A 375 -6.55 11.37 -4.71
C ILE A 375 -5.54 10.90 -3.66
N PRO A 376 -5.22 11.70 -2.64
CA PRO A 376 -4.37 11.25 -1.54
C PRO A 376 -4.98 10.02 -0.87
N THR A 377 -4.17 8.97 -0.70
CA THR A 377 -4.63 7.77 0.00
C THR A 377 -4.67 8.00 1.50
N ASP A 378 -5.59 7.33 2.18
CA ASP A 378 -5.69 7.33 3.64
C ASP A 378 -6.05 5.91 4.12
N GLU A 379 -5.02 5.07 4.21
CA GLU A 379 -5.16 3.68 4.62
C GLU A 379 -5.56 3.58 6.09
N GLU A 380 -5.02 4.44 6.94
CA GLU A 380 -5.32 4.47 8.36
C GLU A 380 -6.79 4.84 8.62
N LEU A 381 -7.34 5.77 7.85
CA LEU A 381 -8.77 6.11 7.90
C LEU A 381 -9.64 4.92 7.49
N MET A 382 -9.25 4.17 6.45
CA MET A 382 -10.01 2.97 6.05
C MET A 382 -9.98 1.90 7.12
N ILE A 383 -8.83 1.68 7.77
CA ILE A 383 -8.70 0.74 8.88
C ILE A 383 -9.58 1.19 10.06
N ALA A 384 -9.59 2.49 10.37
CA ALA A 384 -10.46 3.03 11.42
C ALA A 384 -11.94 2.84 11.10
N LYS A 385 -12.36 3.07 9.83
CA LYS A 385 -13.75 2.85 9.38
C LYS A 385 -14.16 1.39 9.46
N ASP A 386 -13.32 0.47 9.01
CA ASP A 386 -13.60 -0.97 9.11
C ASP A 386 -13.66 -1.42 10.57
N THR A 387 -12.79 -0.87 11.43
CA THR A 387 -12.80 -1.13 12.87
C THR A 387 -14.11 -0.67 13.49
N MET A 388 -14.56 0.55 13.18
CA MET A 388 -15.85 1.05 13.66
C MET A 388 -17.02 0.18 13.22
N LYS A 389 -17.06 -0.18 11.96
CA LYS A 389 -18.15 -0.98 11.36
C LYS A 389 -18.27 -2.39 11.95
N LEU A 390 -17.15 -2.99 12.36
CA LEU A 390 -17.13 -4.39 12.85
C LEU A 390 -17.32 -4.49 14.36
N VAL A 391 -17.05 -3.43 15.09
CA VAL A 391 -17.11 -3.43 16.57
C VAL A 391 -18.38 -2.77 17.10
N PHE A 392 -18.89 -1.79 16.38
CA PHE A 392 -20.03 -0.96 16.81
C PHE A 392 -21.15 -0.92 15.79
#